data_bc1a0ff84d51846f8c312c248ce4f882
#
_entry.id   bc1a0ff84d51846f8c312c248ce4f882
#
_cell.length_a   1.000
_cell.length_b   1.000
_cell.length_c   1.000
_cell.angle_alpha   90.00
_cell.angle_beta   90.00
_cell.angle_gamma   90.00
#
_symmetry.space_group_name_H-M   'P 1'
#
loop_
_entity.id
_entity.type
_entity.pdbx_description
1 polymer ?
#
loop_
_entity_poly.entity_id
_entity_poly.type
_entity_poly.pdbx_seq_one_letter_code
_entity_poly.pdbx_strand_id
1 'polypeptide(L)'
;MKDNFSKHPTQTEPNIMSDYISHDHEHDGIDRRGFLQCMAWAGTGLLWTISGGVLVSKTLAQVAKAAEPLPATDLSFLQISDSHIGFSKEANKDVTETFKIALDRINAMPTPPSFLIHTGDISQLSKPEEFDTFDEVLKSCRTKDVFYVPGEHDVLNDGGKLYRDRYLKSVEGKGSGWYSFNKNGVHFIGLVNVLDLQAGGLGQLGDDQLEWLEADVKDLGTSTPIVVFAHIPLWAVYPQWGWGTSDSERALGYLKRFGSVTVLNGHIHQVLQKVEGNVTFHTAMSTAFPQPAPGTAPNPGPLKVPAEKLRGMLGLTSVKYLQGKSSLAVVDSNLS
;
A
#
# COMPACT_ATOMS: atom_id res chain seq x y z
N MET A 1 -54.74 -19.14 55.89
CA MET A 1 -53.98 -18.04 56.52
C MET A 1 -52.71 -17.83 55.75
N LYS A 2 -52.61 -16.65 55.16
CA LYS A 2 -51.43 -15.97 54.57
C LYS A 2 -50.84 -16.50 53.27
N ASP A 3 -51.20 -15.76 52.26
CA ASP A 3 -50.65 -15.61 50.94
C ASP A 3 -49.13 -15.36 50.93
N ASN A 4 -48.44 -15.95 49.91
CA ASN A 4 -47.20 -15.41 49.45
C ASN A 4 -47.14 -15.48 47.92
N PHE A 5 -47.33 -14.31 47.31
CA PHE A 5 -47.12 -14.03 45.90
C PHE A 5 -45.65 -14.20 45.55
N SER A 6 -45.34 -15.11 44.64
CA SER A 6 -44.02 -15.20 43.98
C SER A 6 -44.04 -14.28 42.77
N LYS A 7 -43.19 -13.26 42.79
CA LYS A 7 -42.92 -12.32 41.68
C LYS A 7 -42.09 -13.01 40.62
N HIS A 8 -42.57 -13.04 39.39
CA HIS A 8 -41.79 -13.34 38.21
C HIS A 8 -40.74 -12.26 37.98
N PRO A 9 -39.50 -12.61 37.55
CA PRO A 9 -38.52 -11.61 37.09
C PRO A 9 -38.90 -11.17 35.67
N THR A 10 -39.09 -9.90 35.51
CA THR A 10 -39.19 -9.18 34.24
C THR A 10 -37.93 -9.40 33.42
N GLN A 11 -38.09 -9.92 32.21
CA GLN A 11 -37.03 -9.90 31.18
C GLN A 11 -36.74 -8.48 30.83
N THR A 12 -35.51 -8.04 31.10
CA THR A 12 -34.94 -6.79 30.57
C THR A 12 -34.52 -7.06 29.13
N GLU A 13 -35.20 -6.40 28.20
CA GLU A 13 -34.76 -6.32 26.80
C GLU A 13 -33.34 -5.70 26.73
N PRO A 14 -32.48 -6.17 25.80
CA PRO A 14 -31.18 -5.54 25.61
C PRO A 14 -31.38 -4.14 25.06
N ASN A 15 -30.90 -3.18 25.82
CA ASN A 15 -30.82 -1.78 25.45
C ASN A 15 -29.89 -1.67 24.21
N ILE A 16 -30.47 -1.50 23.03
CA ILE A 16 -29.73 -1.13 21.82
C ILE A 16 -29.29 0.29 22.06
N MET A 17 -28.07 0.46 22.56
CA MET A 17 -27.38 1.74 22.56
C MET A 17 -27.29 2.19 21.11
N SER A 18 -28.07 3.17 20.73
CA SER A 18 -27.88 3.91 19.51
C SER A 18 -26.56 4.68 19.65
N ASP A 19 -25.55 4.29 18.86
CA ASP A 19 -24.31 5.04 18.70
C ASP A 19 -24.59 6.39 17.99
N TYR A 20 -25.39 7.23 18.60
CA TYR A 20 -25.43 8.63 18.25
C TYR A 20 -24.38 9.35 19.09
N ILE A 21 -23.18 9.49 18.52
CA ILE A 21 -22.19 10.42 19.03
C ILE A 21 -22.69 11.82 18.67
N SER A 22 -23.39 12.47 19.59
CA SER A 22 -23.67 13.91 19.47
C SER A 22 -22.40 14.67 19.86
N HIS A 23 -21.59 15.05 18.88
CA HIS A 23 -20.48 15.97 19.12
C HIS A 23 -20.99 17.41 19.11
N ASP A 24 -20.70 18.12 20.19
CA ASP A 24 -20.79 19.58 20.21
C ASP A 24 -19.65 20.15 19.37
N HIS A 25 -20.00 20.52 18.12
CA HIS A 25 -19.05 20.90 17.09
C HIS A 25 -18.51 22.33 17.21
N GLU A 26 -18.79 23.03 18.29
CA GLU A 26 -18.29 24.41 18.49
C GLU A 26 -16.97 24.47 19.28
N HIS A 27 -16.56 23.38 19.98
CA HIS A 27 -15.39 23.40 20.87
C HIS A 27 -14.45 22.21 20.77
N ASP A 28 -14.58 21.34 19.74
CA ASP A 28 -13.81 20.10 19.64
C ASP A 28 -12.41 20.23 19.01
N GLY A 29 -12.02 21.41 18.58
CA GLY A 29 -10.69 21.66 18.00
C GLY A 29 -10.43 20.94 16.67
N ILE A 30 -11.44 20.28 16.09
CA ILE A 30 -11.30 19.60 14.79
C ILE A 30 -11.29 20.64 13.68
N ASP A 31 -10.17 20.71 12.94
CA ASP A 31 -10.11 21.50 11.72
C ASP A 31 -11.05 20.92 10.66
N ARG A 32 -12.28 21.45 10.61
CA ARG A 32 -13.31 21.06 9.63
C ARG A 32 -12.85 21.24 8.18
N ARG A 33 -11.91 22.14 7.91
CA ARG A 33 -11.31 22.28 6.59
C ARG A 33 -10.39 21.11 6.25
N GLY A 34 -9.58 20.66 7.22
CA GLY A 34 -8.73 19.48 7.09
C GLY A 34 -9.56 18.21 6.94
N PHE A 35 -10.64 18.06 7.73
CA PHE A 35 -11.56 16.92 7.64
C PHE A 35 -12.26 16.82 6.27
N LEU A 36 -12.78 17.93 5.74
CA LEU A 36 -13.41 17.96 4.42
C LEU A 36 -12.40 17.75 3.28
N GLN A 37 -11.15 18.18 3.45
CA GLN A 37 -10.07 17.84 2.52
C GLN A 37 -9.73 16.35 2.53
N CYS A 38 -9.81 15.68 3.67
CA CYS A 38 -9.62 14.23 3.78
C CYS A 38 -10.79 13.42 3.19
N MET A 39 -12.05 13.90 3.35
CA MET A 39 -13.24 13.21 2.81
C MET A 39 -13.35 13.27 1.28
N ALA A 40 -12.61 14.14 0.60
CA ALA A 40 -12.60 14.26 -0.87
C ALA A 40 -11.96 13.05 -1.61
N TRP A 41 -11.52 12.02 -0.90
CA TRP A 41 -10.71 10.90 -1.43
C TRP A 41 -11.47 9.60 -1.70
N ALA A 42 -12.78 9.56 -1.47
CA ALA A 42 -13.56 8.34 -1.66
C ALA A 42 -14.04 8.19 -3.12
N GLY A 43 -13.22 7.59 -3.97
CA GLY A 43 -13.72 6.60 -4.92
C GLY A 43 -14.31 7.06 -6.25
N THR A 44 -14.17 8.32 -6.74
CA THR A 44 -14.82 8.72 -8.01
C THR A 44 -13.91 9.36 -9.07
N GLY A 45 -12.61 9.49 -8.83
CA GLY A 45 -11.73 10.23 -9.76
C GLY A 45 -12.05 11.73 -9.87
N LEU A 46 -12.88 12.25 -8.99
CA LEU A 46 -13.26 13.66 -8.89
C LEU A 46 -12.75 14.24 -7.58
N LEU A 47 -11.99 15.32 -7.66
CA LEU A 47 -11.58 16.09 -6.51
C LEU A 47 -12.63 17.19 -6.25
N TRP A 48 -13.20 17.20 -5.06
CA TRP A 48 -14.10 18.26 -4.61
C TRP A 48 -13.33 19.30 -3.81
N THR A 49 -13.38 20.54 -4.21
CA THR A 49 -12.79 21.66 -3.48
C THR A 49 -13.85 22.70 -3.15
N ILE A 50 -13.71 23.39 -2.02
CA ILE A 50 -14.55 24.54 -1.68
C ILE A 50 -13.82 25.80 -2.13
N SER A 51 -14.42 26.52 -3.08
CA SER A 51 -13.95 27.83 -3.52
C SER A 51 -15.06 28.83 -3.35
N GLY A 52 -14.82 29.88 -2.54
CA GLY A 52 -15.84 30.90 -2.25
C GLY A 52 -17.11 30.39 -1.56
N GLY A 53 -17.03 29.29 -0.78
CA GLY A 53 -18.19 28.69 -0.08
C GLY A 53 -19.01 27.73 -0.95
N VAL A 54 -18.62 27.48 -2.20
CA VAL A 54 -19.31 26.56 -3.14
C VAL A 54 -18.45 25.32 -3.38
N LEU A 55 -19.08 24.14 -3.33
CA LEU A 55 -18.45 22.86 -3.69
C LEU A 55 -18.22 22.82 -5.22
N VAL A 56 -16.95 22.73 -5.62
CA VAL A 56 -16.55 22.63 -7.03
C VAL A 56 -15.84 21.31 -7.25
N SER A 57 -16.34 20.50 -8.21
CA SER A 57 -15.66 19.27 -8.63
C SER A 57 -14.66 19.56 -9.75
N LYS A 58 -13.47 19.01 -9.64
CA LYS A 58 -12.47 19.03 -10.72
C LYS A 58 -12.10 17.59 -11.06
N THR A 59 -11.97 17.29 -12.35
CA THR A 59 -11.42 16.00 -12.78
C THR A 59 -9.92 15.92 -12.47
N LEU A 60 -9.40 14.71 -12.22
CA LEU A 60 -7.96 14.49 -11.99
C LEU A 60 -7.09 15.13 -13.09
N ALA A 61 -7.54 15.11 -14.34
CA ALA A 61 -6.85 15.75 -15.46
C ALA A 61 -6.76 17.28 -15.33
N GLN A 62 -7.78 17.94 -14.74
CA GLN A 62 -7.78 19.38 -14.48
C GLN A 62 -6.88 19.75 -13.29
N VAL A 63 -6.77 18.85 -12.29
CA VAL A 63 -5.86 19.01 -11.16
C VAL A 63 -4.40 18.79 -11.59
N ALA A 64 -4.15 17.79 -12.45
CA ALA A 64 -2.82 17.54 -13.00
C ALA A 64 -2.32 18.70 -13.89
N LYS A 65 -3.21 19.41 -14.58
CA LYS A 65 -2.88 20.58 -15.39
C LYS A 65 -2.58 21.86 -14.56
N ALA A 66 -3.09 21.92 -13.33
CA ALA A 66 -2.93 23.06 -12.42
C ALA A 66 -1.84 22.84 -11.35
N ALA A 67 -1.12 21.71 -11.41
CA ALA A 67 -0.03 21.45 -10.47
C ALA A 67 1.17 22.33 -10.86
N GLU A 68 1.37 23.40 -10.10
CA GLU A 68 2.66 24.09 -10.11
C GLU A 68 3.78 23.11 -9.75
N PRO A 69 5.03 23.30 -10.25
CA PRO A 69 6.16 22.49 -9.83
C PRO A 69 6.23 22.44 -8.31
N LEU A 70 6.34 21.24 -7.75
CA LEU A 70 6.50 21.09 -6.30
C LEU A 70 7.72 21.85 -5.80
N PRO A 71 7.66 22.55 -4.67
CA PRO A 71 8.84 23.13 -4.04
C PRO A 71 9.96 22.09 -3.89
N ALA A 72 11.21 22.52 -3.96
CA ALA A 72 12.38 21.62 -3.92
C ALA A 72 12.47 20.72 -2.65
N THR A 73 11.64 20.97 -1.65
CA THR A 73 11.54 20.24 -0.38
C THR A 73 10.45 19.16 -0.38
N ASP A 74 9.53 19.21 -1.35
CA ASP A 74 8.46 18.22 -1.47
C ASP A 74 8.98 16.93 -2.10
N LEU A 75 8.36 15.82 -1.75
CA LEU A 75 8.74 14.50 -2.21
C LEU A 75 7.61 13.88 -3.05
N SER A 76 7.98 13.38 -4.22
CA SER A 76 7.09 12.57 -5.06
C SER A 76 7.78 11.28 -5.44
N PHE A 77 7.14 10.15 -5.20
CA PHE A 77 7.63 8.84 -5.62
C PHE A 77 6.47 8.00 -6.16
N LEU A 78 6.82 6.91 -6.83
CA LEU A 78 5.84 5.96 -7.37
C LEU A 78 6.05 4.58 -6.75
N GLN A 79 4.94 3.92 -6.46
CA GLN A 79 4.89 2.50 -6.21
C GLN A 79 4.50 1.76 -7.49
N ILE A 80 5.28 0.75 -7.83
CA ILE A 80 4.98 -0.31 -8.80
C ILE A 80 5.00 -1.64 -8.06
N SER A 81 4.25 -2.62 -8.53
CA SER A 81 4.10 -3.89 -7.83
C SER A 81 3.77 -5.02 -8.78
N ASP A 82 4.11 -6.24 -8.37
CA ASP A 82 3.60 -7.47 -8.95
C ASP A 82 3.80 -7.51 -10.47
N SER A 83 5.06 -7.38 -10.91
CA SER A 83 5.43 -7.40 -12.33
C SER A 83 5.43 -8.79 -12.92
N HIS A 84 5.62 -9.83 -12.09
CA HIS A 84 5.55 -11.25 -12.44
C HIS A 84 6.23 -11.60 -13.77
N ILE A 85 7.41 -11.05 -14.03
CA ILE A 85 8.15 -11.34 -15.25
C ILE A 85 8.37 -12.85 -15.37
N GLY A 86 8.00 -13.41 -16.52
CA GLY A 86 7.95 -14.86 -16.75
C GLY A 86 6.55 -15.46 -16.76
N PHE A 87 5.53 -14.73 -16.23
CA PHE A 87 4.14 -15.17 -16.38
C PHE A 87 3.68 -15.02 -17.83
N SER A 88 3.01 -16.07 -18.37
CA SER A 88 2.43 -16.07 -19.72
C SER A 88 1.25 -17.05 -19.78
N LYS A 89 0.10 -16.63 -19.22
CA LYS A 89 -1.14 -17.42 -19.21
C LYS A 89 -2.32 -16.56 -19.68
N GLU A 90 -3.52 -17.13 -19.61
CA GLU A 90 -4.75 -16.52 -20.15
C GLU A 90 -5.09 -15.13 -19.54
N ALA A 91 -4.68 -14.84 -18.31
CA ALA A 91 -4.93 -13.54 -17.69
C ALA A 91 -4.07 -12.42 -18.30
N ASN A 92 -2.83 -12.74 -18.70
CA ASN A 92 -1.96 -11.87 -19.48
C ASN A 92 -0.92 -12.75 -20.21
N LYS A 93 -0.87 -12.63 -21.50
CA LYS A 93 0.07 -13.41 -22.35
C LYS A 93 1.47 -12.80 -22.41
N ASP A 94 1.58 -11.49 -22.11
CA ASP A 94 2.83 -10.74 -22.16
C ASP A 94 2.88 -9.68 -21.05
N VAL A 95 3.32 -10.11 -19.87
CA VAL A 95 3.52 -9.23 -18.73
C VAL A 95 4.68 -8.26 -18.92
N THR A 96 5.67 -8.63 -19.77
CA THR A 96 6.81 -7.78 -20.11
C THR A 96 6.34 -6.54 -20.88
N GLU A 97 5.38 -6.71 -21.78
CA GLU A 97 4.79 -5.60 -22.51
C GLU A 97 3.98 -4.67 -21.60
N THR A 98 3.15 -5.22 -20.69
CA THR A 98 2.40 -4.39 -19.75
C THR A 98 3.31 -3.67 -18.76
N PHE A 99 4.43 -4.27 -18.37
CA PHE A 99 5.45 -3.59 -17.56
C PHE A 99 6.14 -2.45 -18.33
N LYS A 100 6.47 -2.64 -19.61
CA LYS A 100 6.98 -1.53 -20.47
C LYS A 100 6.00 -0.37 -20.55
N ILE A 101 4.71 -0.65 -20.74
CA ILE A 101 3.67 0.38 -20.76
C ILE A 101 3.63 1.15 -19.42
N ALA A 102 3.80 0.47 -18.29
CA ALA A 102 3.90 1.11 -16.99
C ALA A 102 5.09 2.08 -16.92
N LEU A 103 6.27 1.65 -17.39
CA LEU A 103 7.46 2.50 -17.43
C LEU A 103 7.32 3.68 -18.41
N ASP A 104 6.68 3.48 -19.56
CA ASP A 104 6.40 4.55 -20.51
C ASP A 104 5.50 5.62 -19.91
N ARG A 105 4.52 5.23 -19.10
CA ARG A 105 3.69 6.19 -18.35
C ARG A 105 4.49 6.97 -17.31
N ILE A 106 5.41 6.30 -16.59
CA ILE A 106 6.33 6.97 -15.67
C ILE A 106 7.20 7.97 -16.43
N ASN A 107 7.74 7.54 -17.59
CA ASN A 107 8.58 8.38 -18.42
C ASN A 107 7.85 9.59 -19.04
N ALA A 108 6.55 9.46 -19.28
CA ALA A 108 5.69 10.52 -19.81
C ALA A 108 5.26 11.56 -18.76
N MET A 109 5.54 11.33 -17.47
CA MET A 109 5.18 12.27 -16.42
C MET A 109 5.91 13.61 -16.61
N PRO A 110 5.21 14.76 -16.51
CA PRO A 110 5.83 16.08 -16.63
C PRO A 110 6.95 16.30 -15.61
N THR A 111 6.76 15.83 -14.39
CA THR A 111 7.77 15.84 -13.34
C THR A 111 8.11 14.39 -12.99
N PRO A 112 9.34 13.93 -13.24
CA PRO A 112 9.77 12.59 -12.86
C PRO A 112 9.65 12.39 -11.35
N PRO A 113 9.23 11.21 -10.89
CA PRO A 113 9.27 10.88 -9.47
C PRO A 113 10.73 10.86 -8.98
N SER A 114 10.93 11.22 -7.72
CA SER A 114 12.28 11.24 -7.10
C SER A 114 12.89 9.84 -7.04
N PHE A 115 12.06 8.80 -6.92
CA PHE A 115 12.42 7.39 -6.91
C PHE A 115 11.19 6.51 -7.13
N LEU A 116 11.42 5.23 -7.30
CA LEU A 116 10.38 4.19 -7.33
C LEU A 116 10.49 3.30 -6.09
N ILE A 117 9.37 2.73 -5.67
CA ILE A 117 9.32 1.59 -4.76
C ILE A 117 8.69 0.42 -5.53
N HIS A 118 9.33 -0.74 -5.54
CA HIS A 118 8.75 -1.99 -6.02
C HIS A 118 8.37 -2.86 -4.84
N THR A 119 7.08 -3.14 -4.70
CA THR A 119 6.54 -3.86 -3.53
C THR A 119 6.45 -5.38 -3.74
N GLY A 120 7.38 -5.95 -4.51
CA GLY A 120 7.58 -7.40 -4.60
C GLY A 120 6.91 -8.05 -5.80
N ASP A 121 7.16 -9.36 -5.96
CA ASP A 121 6.77 -10.18 -7.10
C ASP A 121 7.25 -9.60 -8.43
N ILE A 122 8.57 -9.34 -8.50
CA ILE A 122 9.27 -8.96 -9.71
C ILE A 122 9.23 -10.11 -10.72
N SER A 123 9.58 -11.31 -10.26
CA SER A 123 9.65 -12.54 -11.04
C SER A 123 8.42 -13.43 -10.83
N GLN A 124 8.20 -14.37 -11.74
CA GLN A 124 7.14 -15.37 -11.58
C GLN A 124 7.62 -16.62 -10.84
N LEU A 125 8.85 -17.05 -11.06
CA LEU A 125 9.39 -18.32 -10.55
C LEU A 125 10.79 -18.16 -9.94
N SER A 126 11.21 -16.96 -9.59
CA SER A 126 12.53 -16.67 -9.00
C SER A 126 13.71 -17.15 -9.89
N LYS A 127 13.54 -17.13 -11.21
CA LYS A 127 14.57 -17.56 -12.16
C LYS A 127 15.51 -16.41 -12.52
N PRO A 128 16.82 -16.67 -12.71
CA PRO A 128 17.77 -15.63 -13.12
C PRO A 128 17.33 -14.85 -14.36
N GLU A 129 16.82 -15.54 -15.40
CA GLU A 129 16.38 -14.94 -16.65
C GLU A 129 15.14 -14.04 -16.50
N GLU A 130 14.29 -14.28 -15.50
CA GLU A 130 13.15 -13.43 -15.20
C GLU A 130 13.62 -12.09 -14.60
N PHE A 131 14.57 -12.14 -13.67
CA PHE A 131 15.20 -10.95 -13.11
C PHE A 131 16.04 -10.21 -14.17
N ASP A 132 16.78 -10.92 -15.03
CA ASP A 132 17.54 -10.30 -16.12
C ASP A 132 16.62 -9.52 -17.07
N THR A 133 15.46 -10.09 -17.39
CA THR A 133 14.44 -9.45 -18.24
C THR A 133 13.87 -8.22 -17.56
N PHE A 134 13.53 -8.30 -16.27
CA PHE A 134 13.05 -7.16 -15.49
C PHE A 134 14.08 -6.02 -15.49
N ASP A 135 15.34 -6.34 -15.17
CA ASP A 135 16.42 -5.37 -15.10
C ASP A 135 16.66 -4.70 -16.46
N GLU A 136 16.59 -5.46 -17.55
CA GLU A 136 16.76 -4.92 -18.90
C GLU A 136 15.63 -3.95 -19.27
N VAL A 137 14.39 -4.31 -18.99
CA VAL A 137 13.23 -3.45 -19.26
C VAL A 137 13.27 -2.20 -18.39
N LEU A 138 13.64 -2.33 -17.10
CA LEU A 138 13.73 -1.22 -16.17
C LEU A 138 14.77 -0.15 -16.58
N LYS A 139 15.79 -0.53 -17.36
CA LYS A 139 16.77 0.44 -17.89
C LYS A 139 16.14 1.55 -18.73
N SER A 140 14.98 1.30 -19.33
CA SER A 140 14.23 2.30 -20.09
C SER A 140 13.60 3.37 -19.21
N CYS A 141 13.44 3.12 -17.90
CA CYS A 141 12.88 4.10 -16.97
C CYS A 141 13.82 5.27 -16.75
N ARG A 142 13.30 6.50 -16.81
CA ARG A 142 14.06 7.73 -16.54
C ARG A 142 14.45 7.88 -15.06
N THR A 143 13.58 7.40 -14.15
CA THR A 143 13.87 7.35 -12.71
C THR A 143 14.72 6.14 -12.40
N LYS A 144 15.94 6.39 -11.90
CA LYS A 144 16.96 5.33 -11.70
C LYS A 144 16.98 4.79 -10.28
N ASP A 145 16.60 5.60 -9.29
CA ASP A 145 16.56 5.18 -7.90
C ASP A 145 15.33 4.29 -7.69
N VAL A 146 15.53 3.04 -7.30
CA VAL A 146 14.45 2.10 -7.00
C VAL A 146 14.74 1.41 -5.68
N PHE A 147 13.77 1.39 -4.79
CA PHE A 147 13.80 0.66 -3.54
C PHE A 147 12.90 -0.58 -3.65
N TYR A 148 13.32 -1.69 -3.05
CA TYR A 148 12.70 -2.98 -3.30
C TYR A 148 12.38 -3.70 -2.00
N VAL A 149 11.27 -4.44 -1.97
CA VAL A 149 11.04 -5.56 -1.05
C VAL A 149 10.63 -6.78 -1.87
N PRO A 150 11.00 -8.02 -1.48
CA PRO A 150 10.61 -9.21 -2.23
C PRO A 150 9.15 -9.56 -2.03
N GLY A 151 8.55 -10.17 -3.05
CA GLY A 151 7.34 -10.97 -2.91
C GLY A 151 7.65 -12.46 -2.77
N GLU A 152 6.64 -13.29 -2.53
CA GLU A 152 6.81 -14.74 -2.37
C GLU A 152 7.33 -15.41 -3.63
N HIS A 153 6.98 -14.87 -4.81
CA HIS A 153 7.47 -15.37 -6.09
C HIS A 153 8.96 -15.09 -6.32
N ASP A 154 9.55 -14.11 -5.63
CA ASP A 154 10.96 -13.74 -5.76
C ASP A 154 11.90 -14.61 -4.91
N VAL A 155 11.34 -15.41 -3.98
CA VAL A 155 12.12 -16.17 -2.99
C VAL A 155 11.97 -17.69 -3.11
N LEU A 156 11.31 -18.17 -4.15
CA LEU A 156 10.93 -19.59 -4.31
C LEU A 156 12.13 -20.56 -4.35
N ASN A 157 13.24 -20.19 -4.98
CA ASN A 157 14.29 -21.15 -5.31
C ASN A 157 15.44 -21.23 -4.28
N ASP A 158 15.81 -20.15 -3.64
CA ASP A 158 17.02 -20.10 -2.80
C ASP A 158 16.83 -19.27 -1.53
N GLY A 159 15.60 -19.20 -1.05
CA GLY A 159 15.25 -18.34 0.09
C GLY A 159 15.52 -16.87 -0.20
N GLY A 160 15.43 -16.46 -1.48
CA GLY A 160 15.62 -15.08 -1.91
C GLY A 160 17.09 -14.61 -1.96
N LYS A 161 18.06 -15.52 -1.94
CA LYS A 161 19.48 -15.13 -2.04
C LYS A 161 19.77 -14.36 -3.32
N LEU A 162 19.32 -14.89 -4.48
CA LEU A 162 19.51 -14.24 -5.77
C LEU A 162 18.88 -12.86 -5.82
N TYR A 163 17.68 -12.72 -5.27
CA TYR A 163 16.99 -11.43 -5.13
C TYR A 163 17.80 -10.44 -4.30
N ARG A 164 18.22 -10.83 -3.08
CA ARG A 164 19.04 -9.98 -2.20
C ARG A 164 20.35 -9.57 -2.84
N ASP A 165 21.01 -10.49 -3.51
CA ASP A 165 22.27 -10.23 -4.23
C ASP A 165 22.10 -9.22 -5.37
N ARG A 166 20.92 -9.09 -5.97
CA ARG A 166 20.63 -8.14 -7.04
C ARG A 166 20.20 -6.79 -6.52
N TYR A 167 19.22 -6.75 -5.66
CA TYR A 167 18.48 -5.53 -5.34
C TYR A 167 18.82 -4.90 -4.00
N LEU A 168 19.48 -5.63 -3.09
CA LEU A 168 19.73 -5.17 -1.73
C LEU A 168 21.21 -4.98 -1.38
N LYS A 169 22.13 -5.13 -2.33
CA LYS A 169 23.59 -4.98 -2.10
C LYS A 169 24.01 -3.60 -1.59
N SER A 170 23.32 -2.57 -2.04
CA SER A 170 23.64 -1.17 -1.70
C SER A 170 22.85 -0.65 -0.50
N VAL A 171 21.97 -1.47 0.06
CA VAL A 171 21.13 -1.08 1.19
C VAL A 171 21.81 -1.55 2.47
N GLU A 172 22.16 -0.63 3.35
CA GLU A 172 22.65 -0.97 4.69
C GLU A 172 21.51 -1.60 5.50
N GLY A 173 21.23 -2.88 5.24
CA GLY A 173 20.25 -3.68 5.95
C GLY A 173 20.93 -4.79 6.73
N LYS A 174 20.38 -5.14 7.88
CA LYS A 174 20.78 -6.31 8.65
C LYS A 174 19.78 -7.43 8.40
N GLY A 175 20.23 -8.66 8.45
CA GLY A 175 19.38 -9.84 8.38
C GLY A 175 18.94 -10.21 6.95
N SER A 176 17.66 -10.57 6.78
CA SER A 176 17.12 -11.18 5.57
C SER A 176 16.59 -10.17 4.53
N GLY A 177 17.02 -8.91 4.61
CA GLY A 177 16.77 -7.92 3.55
C GLY A 177 15.81 -6.79 3.90
N TRP A 178 15.38 -6.67 5.15
CA TRP A 178 14.66 -5.47 5.62
C TRP A 178 15.62 -4.32 5.91
N TYR A 179 15.12 -3.08 5.77
CA TYR A 179 15.94 -1.88 5.89
C TYR A 179 15.09 -0.62 6.08
N SER A 180 15.74 0.48 6.44
CA SER A 180 15.15 1.80 6.48
C SER A 180 16.05 2.86 5.89
N PHE A 181 15.48 4.00 5.50
CA PHE A 181 16.19 5.17 5.03
C PHE A 181 15.36 6.44 5.25
N ASN A 182 16.03 7.59 5.26
CA ASN A 182 15.39 8.89 5.37
C ASN A 182 15.49 9.66 4.05
N LYS A 183 14.39 10.26 3.60
CA LYS A 183 14.37 11.13 2.43
C LYS A 183 13.38 12.27 2.61
N ASN A 184 13.83 13.50 2.48
CA ASN A 184 13.02 14.73 2.60
C ASN A 184 12.17 14.81 3.88
N GLY A 185 12.70 14.36 5.02
CA GLY A 185 12.02 14.40 6.31
C GLY A 185 10.99 13.27 6.54
N VAL A 186 10.86 12.34 5.60
CA VAL A 186 10.06 11.12 5.74
C VAL A 186 10.99 9.95 6.06
N HIS A 187 10.59 9.09 6.97
CA HIS A 187 11.28 7.85 7.29
C HIS A 187 10.60 6.68 6.57
N PHE A 188 11.37 5.97 5.76
CA PHE A 188 10.93 4.83 4.94
C PHE A 188 11.43 3.53 5.54
N ILE A 189 10.56 2.51 5.59
CA ILE A 189 10.84 1.20 6.19
C ILE A 189 10.40 0.12 5.22
N GLY A 190 11.34 -0.61 4.64
CA GLY A 190 11.10 -1.80 3.82
C GLY A 190 11.10 -3.05 4.69
N LEU A 191 9.97 -3.75 4.77
CA LEU A 191 9.79 -4.98 5.54
C LEU A 191 9.68 -6.19 4.62
N VAL A 192 10.19 -7.34 5.08
CA VAL A 192 10.14 -8.62 4.37
C VAL A 192 9.22 -9.55 5.14
N ASN A 193 8.12 -9.99 4.53
CA ASN A 193 7.11 -10.82 5.16
C ASN A 193 6.74 -12.08 4.36
N VAL A 194 7.65 -12.51 3.46
CA VAL A 194 7.44 -13.62 2.51
C VAL A 194 8.38 -14.80 2.70
N LEU A 195 9.34 -14.73 3.66
CA LEU A 195 10.33 -15.80 3.83
C LEU A 195 9.78 -17.00 4.61
N ASP A 196 8.91 -16.75 5.60
CA ASP A 196 8.32 -17.77 6.47
C ASP A 196 6.80 -17.65 6.43
N LEU A 197 6.19 -18.10 5.31
CA LEU A 197 4.75 -18.06 5.16
C LEU A 197 4.05 -19.00 6.15
N GLN A 198 3.03 -18.48 6.80
CA GLN A 198 2.19 -19.24 7.73
C GLN A 198 1.08 -20.01 7.01
N ALA A 199 0.33 -20.81 7.76
CA ALA A 199 -0.77 -21.60 7.23
C ALA A 199 -1.73 -20.71 6.38
N GLY A 200 -2.08 -21.20 5.20
CA GLY A 200 -2.92 -20.48 4.25
C GLY A 200 -2.18 -19.41 3.42
N GLY A 201 -0.84 -19.29 3.55
CA GLY A 201 -0.04 -18.33 2.80
C GLY A 201 0.06 -16.95 3.44
N LEU A 202 -0.32 -16.82 4.72
CA LEU A 202 -0.17 -15.57 5.46
C LEU A 202 1.31 -15.20 5.61
N GLY A 203 1.62 -13.92 5.41
CA GLY A 203 2.94 -13.37 5.66
C GLY A 203 3.33 -13.40 7.14
N GLN A 204 4.63 -13.37 7.38
CA GLN A 204 5.21 -13.23 8.72
C GLN A 204 6.47 -12.38 8.67
N LEU A 205 6.63 -11.47 9.64
CA LEU A 205 7.83 -10.65 9.80
C LEU A 205 8.90 -11.38 10.62
N GLY A 206 8.49 -12.07 11.68
CA GLY A 206 9.36 -12.76 12.61
C GLY A 206 9.99 -11.85 13.69
N ASP A 207 10.48 -12.47 14.75
CA ASP A 207 10.95 -11.74 15.95
C ASP A 207 12.14 -10.84 15.65
N ASP A 208 13.15 -11.32 14.92
CA ASP A 208 14.38 -10.55 14.61
C ASP A 208 14.06 -9.24 13.87
N GLN A 209 13.14 -9.30 12.91
CA GLN A 209 12.72 -8.11 12.16
C GLN A 209 11.85 -7.17 13.01
N LEU A 210 10.99 -7.70 13.86
CA LEU A 210 10.17 -6.92 14.77
C LEU A 210 11.01 -6.19 15.82
N GLU A 211 12.03 -6.85 16.39
CA GLU A 211 12.98 -6.22 17.31
C GLU A 211 13.81 -5.14 16.62
N TRP A 212 14.25 -5.40 15.39
CA TRP A 212 14.92 -4.40 14.57
C TRP A 212 14.02 -3.19 14.29
N LEU A 213 12.75 -3.41 13.92
CA LEU A 213 11.80 -2.34 13.66
C LEU A 213 11.57 -1.47 14.90
N GLU A 214 11.41 -2.09 16.08
CA GLU A 214 11.27 -1.35 17.33
C GLU A 214 12.49 -0.48 17.59
N ALA A 215 13.70 -1.04 17.41
CA ALA A 215 14.94 -0.31 17.59
C ALA A 215 15.14 0.82 16.57
N ASP A 216 14.73 0.62 15.32
CA ASP A 216 14.84 1.60 14.23
C ASP A 216 14.00 2.84 14.49
N VAL A 217 12.77 2.65 14.97
CA VAL A 217 11.85 3.77 15.15
C VAL A 217 11.92 4.42 16.53
N LYS A 218 12.48 3.79 17.56
CA LYS A 218 12.37 4.21 18.98
C LYS A 218 12.77 5.67 19.26
N ASP A 219 13.82 6.15 18.60
CA ASP A 219 14.42 7.47 18.82
C ASP A 219 13.86 8.54 17.85
N LEU A 220 12.96 8.17 16.93
CA LEU A 220 12.32 9.10 16.02
C LEU A 220 11.26 9.95 16.74
N GLY A 221 11.17 11.23 16.37
CA GLY A 221 10.11 12.10 16.87
C GLY A 221 8.72 11.64 16.38
N THR A 222 7.70 11.79 17.21
CA THR A 222 6.33 11.36 16.89
C THR A 222 5.72 12.13 15.71
N SER A 223 6.26 13.30 15.37
CA SER A 223 5.86 14.09 14.19
C SER A 223 6.54 13.64 12.89
N THR A 224 7.49 12.69 12.93
CA THR A 224 8.13 12.15 11.72
C THR A 224 7.12 11.33 10.93
N PRO A 225 6.82 11.69 9.66
CA PRO A 225 5.99 10.84 8.80
C PRO A 225 6.71 9.53 8.50
N ILE A 226 5.98 8.42 8.60
CA ILE A 226 6.51 7.08 8.35
C ILE A 226 5.86 6.51 7.09
N VAL A 227 6.67 5.94 6.21
CA VAL A 227 6.22 5.11 5.08
C VAL A 227 6.76 3.71 5.28
N VAL A 228 5.87 2.74 5.45
CA VAL A 228 6.21 1.32 5.48
C VAL A 228 5.82 0.70 4.15
N PHE A 229 6.69 -0.12 3.59
CA PHE A 229 6.37 -0.90 2.41
C PHE A 229 6.78 -2.36 2.58
N ALA A 230 5.86 -3.26 2.26
CA ALA A 230 6.03 -4.71 2.33
C ALA A 230 5.19 -5.35 1.23
N HIS A 231 5.45 -6.60 0.87
CA HIS A 231 4.68 -7.25 -0.18
C HIS A 231 3.27 -7.59 0.29
N ILE A 232 3.13 -8.54 1.20
CA ILE A 232 1.82 -8.96 1.73
C ILE A 232 1.23 -7.88 2.64
N PRO A 233 -0.08 -7.58 2.56
CA PRO A 233 -0.71 -6.56 3.40
C PRO A 233 -0.44 -6.73 4.90
N LEU A 234 -0.11 -5.63 5.59
CA LEU A 234 0.09 -5.61 7.04
C LEU A 234 -1.24 -5.55 7.83
N TRP A 235 -2.35 -5.93 7.21
CA TRP A 235 -3.63 -6.14 7.88
C TRP A 235 -4.35 -7.34 7.25
N ALA A 236 -5.28 -7.93 7.97
CA ALA A 236 -6.07 -9.06 7.50
C ALA A 236 -7.11 -8.60 6.47
N VAL A 237 -6.77 -8.65 5.17
CA VAL A 237 -7.69 -8.35 4.07
C VAL A 237 -8.61 -9.54 3.83
N TYR A 238 -8.03 -10.71 3.57
CA TYR A 238 -8.75 -11.98 3.39
C TYR A 238 -7.82 -13.15 3.74
N PRO A 239 -7.74 -13.53 5.03
CA PRO A 239 -6.78 -14.54 5.51
C PRO A 239 -6.90 -15.91 4.83
N GLN A 240 -8.11 -16.27 4.36
CA GLN A 240 -8.35 -17.54 3.66
C GLN A 240 -7.58 -17.65 2.33
N TRP A 241 -7.13 -16.53 1.77
CA TRP A 241 -6.30 -16.48 0.56
C TRP A 241 -4.84 -16.04 0.85
N GLY A 242 -4.42 -16.03 2.11
CA GLY A 242 -3.10 -15.55 2.48
C GLY A 242 -2.95 -14.02 2.47
N TRP A 243 -4.06 -13.29 2.32
CA TRP A 243 -4.04 -11.83 2.21
C TRP A 243 -4.00 -11.16 3.59
N GLY A 244 -2.84 -11.17 4.19
CA GLY A 244 -2.55 -10.58 5.47
C GLY A 244 -1.25 -11.09 6.07
N THR A 245 -0.74 -10.39 7.09
CA THR A 245 0.48 -10.74 7.81
C THR A 245 0.13 -11.08 9.26
N SER A 246 0.55 -12.26 9.71
CA SER A 246 0.09 -12.89 10.95
C SER A 246 0.50 -12.14 12.22
N ASP A 247 1.68 -11.52 12.22
CA ASP A 247 2.28 -10.80 13.34
C ASP A 247 2.31 -9.27 13.16
N SER A 248 1.55 -8.77 12.17
CA SER A 248 1.48 -7.35 11.83
C SER A 248 1.06 -6.44 12.99
N GLU A 249 0.24 -6.93 13.93
CA GLU A 249 -0.21 -6.14 15.09
C GLU A 249 0.97 -5.65 15.96
N ARG A 250 2.04 -6.48 16.11
CA ARG A 250 3.25 -6.07 16.82
C ARG A 250 3.95 -4.94 16.09
N ALA A 251 4.19 -5.08 14.79
CA ALA A 251 4.80 -4.04 13.97
C ALA A 251 4.02 -2.72 14.03
N LEU A 252 2.71 -2.79 13.83
CA LEU A 252 1.82 -1.63 13.91
C LEU A 252 1.81 -1.02 15.31
N GLY A 253 1.96 -1.83 16.36
CA GLY A 253 2.08 -1.38 17.76
C GLY A 253 3.22 -0.38 17.95
N TYR A 254 4.38 -0.61 17.36
CA TYR A 254 5.53 0.30 17.42
C TYR A 254 5.29 1.61 16.65
N LEU A 255 4.42 1.57 15.64
CA LEU A 255 4.14 2.69 14.74
C LEU A 255 2.97 3.58 15.21
N LYS A 256 2.11 3.11 16.11
CA LYS A 256 0.91 3.84 16.56
C LYS A 256 1.20 5.21 17.21
N ARG A 257 2.42 5.44 17.68
CA ARG A 257 2.82 6.71 18.30
C ARG A 257 3.10 7.85 17.32
N PHE A 258 3.27 7.55 16.03
CA PHE A 258 3.56 8.57 15.01
C PHE A 258 2.28 9.23 14.51
N GLY A 259 2.33 10.52 14.21
CA GLY A 259 1.17 11.29 13.75
C GLY A 259 0.68 10.91 12.35
N SER A 260 1.53 10.28 11.53
CA SER A 260 1.18 9.81 10.18
C SER A 260 2.01 8.57 9.81
N VAL A 261 1.33 7.49 9.50
CA VAL A 261 1.92 6.25 8.99
C VAL A 261 1.19 5.86 7.71
N THR A 262 1.93 5.66 6.62
CA THR A 262 1.40 5.14 5.36
C THR A 262 2.01 3.77 5.10
N VAL A 263 1.17 2.76 4.92
CA VAL A 263 1.58 1.38 4.63
C VAL A 263 1.22 1.06 3.18
N LEU A 264 2.22 0.71 2.37
CA LEU A 264 2.10 0.39 0.95
C LEU A 264 2.36 -1.11 0.74
N ASN A 265 1.43 -1.79 0.09
CA ASN A 265 1.53 -3.24 -0.17
C ASN A 265 1.21 -3.58 -1.63
N GLY A 266 1.65 -4.74 -2.07
CA GLY A 266 1.28 -5.41 -3.32
C GLY A 266 0.39 -6.62 -3.07
N HIS A 267 0.75 -7.76 -3.68
CA HIS A 267 0.25 -9.11 -3.48
C HIS A 267 -1.19 -9.36 -3.95
N ILE A 268 -2.11 -8.45 -3.72
CA ILE A 268 -3.53 -8.65 -4.01
C ILE A 268 -3.98 -8.09 -5.36
N HIS A 269 -3.08 -7.46 -6.11
CA HIS A 269 -3.25 -6.94 -7.48
C HIS A 269 -4.46 -6.02 -7.67
N GLN A 270 -4.93 -5.37 -6.63
CA GLN A 270 -6.04 -4.43 -6.67
C GLN A 270 -5.89 -3.35 -5.59
N VAL A 271 -6.54 -2.22 -5.80
CA VAL A 271 -6.53 -1.14 -4.82
C VAL A 271 -7.54 -1.44 -3.72
N LEU A 272 -7.05 -1.60 -2.51
CA LEU A 272 -7.83 -1.56 -1.28
C LEU A 272 -7.21 -0.54 -0.34
N GLN A 273 -8.06 0.21 0.34
CA GLN A 273 -7.64 1.20 1.32
C GLN A 273 -8.33 0.96 2.66
N LYS A 274 -7.59 1.16 3.73
CA LYS A 274 -8.09 1.14 5.10
C LYS A 274 -7.42 2.29 5.86
N VAL A 275 -8.17 2.97 6.69
CA VAL A 275 -7.63 3.94 7.66
C VAL A 275 -7.96 3.46 9.05
N GLU A 276 -6.96 3.39 9.91
CA GLU A 276 -7.09 2.99 11.31
C GLU A 276 -6.27 3.95 12.18
N GLY A 277 -6.96 4.90 12.81
CA GLY A 277 -6.31 5.97 13.55
C GLY A 277 -5.41 6.81 12.64
N ASN A 278 -4.12 6.82 12.95
CA ASN A 278 -3.07 7.53 12.21
C ASN A 278 -2.40 6.67 11.12
N VAL A 279 -2.84 5.44 10.92
CA VAL A 279 -2.29 4.53 9.92
C VAL A 279 -3.22 4.44 8.71
N THR A 280 -2.68 4.73 7.53
CA THR A 280 -3.35 4.53 6.25
C THR A 280 -2.71 3.35 5.53
N PHE A 281 -3.50 2.33 5.22
CA PHE A 281 -3.09 1.17 4.44
C PHE A 281 -3.55 1.34 3.00
N HIS A 282 -2.70 0.96 2.06
CA HIS A 282 -2.95 1.03 0.64
C HIS A 282 -2.31 -0.15 -0.09
N THR A 283 -3.07 -0.84 -0.93
CA THR A 283 -2.55 -1.88 -1.82
C THR A 283 -2.53 -1.40 -3.26
N ALA A 284 -1.52 -1.81 -4.02
CA ALA A 284 -1.36 -1.40 -5.40
C ALA A 284 -2.06 -2.35 -6.40
N MET A 285 -2.41 -1.81 -7.56
CA MET A 285 -2.63 -2.62 -8.73
C MET A 285 -1.32 -3.27 -9.17
N SER A 286 -1.41 -4.49 -9.73
CA SER A 286 -0.30 -5.15 -10.41
C SER A 286 0.00 -4.48 -11.76
N THR A 287 1.22 -4.62 -12.25
CA THR A 287 1.55 -4.32 -13.65
C THR A 287 1.38 -5.53 -14.56
N ALA A 288 1.13 -6.74 -14.01
CA ALA A 288 1.03 -7.98 -14.75
C ALA A 288 -0.42 -8.42 -15.03
N PHE A 289 -1.20 -8.70 -14.00
CA PHE A 289 -2.58 -9.18 -14.13
C PHE A 289 -3.40 -8.83 -12.88
N PRO A 290 -4.73 -8.71 -12.98
CA PRO A 290 -5.60 -8.51 -11.83
C PRO A 290 -5.90 -9.83 -11.10
N GLN A 291 -6.35 -9.72 -9.84
CA GLN A 291 -6.92 -10.80 -9.06
C GLN A 291 -8.41 -10.54 -8.77
N PRO A 292 -9.21 -11.59 -8.46
CA PRO A 292 -10.62 -11.41 -8.12
C PRO A 292 -10.78 -10.67 -6.78
N ALA A 293 -11.92 -10.00 -6.61
CA ALA A 293 -12.25 -9.40 -5.32
C ALA A 293 -12.36 -10.48 -4.22
N PRO A 294 -12.06 -10.15 -2.94
CA PRO A 294 -12.09 -11.11 -1.84
C PRO A 294 -13.38 -11.93 -1.81
N GLY A 295 -13.24 -13.26 -1.78
CA GLY A 295 -14.38 -14.19 -1.66
C GLY A 295 -15.25 -14.35 -2.92
N THR A 296 -14.95 -13.70 -4.04
CA THR A 296 -15.75 -13.79 -5.28
C THR A 296 -15.34 -14.95 -6.21
N ALA A 297 -14.23 -15.63 -5.88
CA ALA A 297 -13.72 -16.78 -6.59
C ALA A 297 -13.28 -17.90 -5.61
N PRO A 298 -13.03 -19.13 -6.09
CA PRO A 298 -12.55 -20.21 -5.22
C PRO A 298 -11.14 -20.00 -4.67
N ASN A 299 -10.31 -19.22 -5.35
CA ASN A 299 -8.92 -18.92 -4.99
C ASN A 299 -8.49 -17.55 -5.53
N PRO A 300 -7.35 -16.99 -5.05
CA PRO A 300 -6.86 -15.68 -5.47
C PRO A 300 -6.21 -15.65 -6.86
N GLY A 301 -6.21 -16.76 -7.58
CA GLY A 301 -5.47 -16.90 -8.84
C GLY A 301 -5.74 -15.80 -9.85
N PRO A 302 -4.92 -15.72 -10.93
CA PRO A 302 -5.04 -14.65 -11.90
C PRO A 302 -6.45 -14.54 -12.50
N LEU A 303 -7.04 -13.34 -12.45
CA LEU A 303 -8.36 -13.07 -13.03
C LEU A 303 -8.24 -12.86 -14.54
N LYS A 304 -8.89 -13.73 -15.33
CA LYS A 304 -9.01 -13.55 -16.77
C LYS A 304 -10.07 -12.49 -17.06
N VAL A 305 -9.69 -11.47 -17.81
CA VAL A 305 -10.57 -10.41 -18.30
C VAL A 305 -10.43 -10.26 -19.82
N PRO A 306 -11.41 -9.64 -20.50
CA PRO A 306 -11.25 -9.28 -21.91
C PRO A 306 -10.00 -8.44 -22.14
N ALA A 307 -9.25 -8.70 -23.23
CA ALA A 307 -7.95 -8.07 -23.47
C ALA A 307 -8.02 -6.52 -23.47
N GLU A 308 -9.11 -5.97 -23.98
CA GLU A 308 -9.37 -4.53 -24.03
C GLU A 308 -9.59 -3.90 -22.64
N LYS A 309 -9.93 -4.71 -21.63
CA LYS A 309 -10.13 -4.26 -20.24
C LYS A 309 -8.88 -4.42 -19.37
N LEU A 310 -7.91 -5.25 -19.81
CA LEU A 310 -6.76 -5.61 -18.99
C LEU A 310 -6.01 -4.36 -18.50
N ARG A 311 -5.65 -3.45 -19.39
CA ARG A 311 -4.90 -2.24 -19.04
C ARG A 311 -5.63 -1.33 -18.03
N GLY A 312 -6.96 -1.32 -18.05
CA GLY A 312 -7.79 -0.59 -17.08
C GLY A 312 -7.77 -1.19 -15.67
N MET A 313 -7.26 -2.42 -15.51
CA MET A 313 -7.14 -3.11 -14.22
C MET A 313 -5.68 -3.24 -13.74
N LEU A 314 -4.73 -2.76 -14.53
CA LEU A 314 -3.30 -2.66 -14.18
C LEU A 314 -2.97 -1.20 -13.88
N GLY A 315 -1.95 -0.96 -13.03
CA GLY A 315 -1.71 0.43 -12.68
C GLY A 315 -0.43 0.74 -11.92
N LEU A 316 -0.36 2.00 -11.54
CA LEU A 316 0.72 2.65 -10.80
C LEU A 316 0.11 3.44 -9.66
N THR A 317 0.82 3.54 -8.54
CA THR A 317 0.42 4.37 -7.41
C THR A 317 1.42 5.52 -7.22
N SER A 318 0.94 6.74 -7.36
CA SER A 318 1.73 7.97 -7.12
C SER A 318 1.56 8.40 -5.67
N VAL A 319 2.66 8.68 -5.00
CA VAL A 319 2.65 9.14 -3.61
C VAL A 319 3.36 10.49 -3.54
N LYS A 320 2.71 11.46 -2.90
CA LYS A 320 3.24 12.82 -2.71
C LYS A 320 3.23 13.19 -1.24
N TYR A 321 4.33 13.76 -0.80
CA TYR A 321 4.47 14.37 0.51
C TYR A 321 4.78 15.85 0.34
N LEU A 322 4.01 16.70 1.00
CA LEU A 322 4.26 18.14 1.07
C LEU A 322 4.89 18.44 2.42
N GLN A 323 6.05 19.07 2.40
CA GLN A 323 6.78 19.39 3.63
C GLN A 323 5.90 20.21 4.59
N GLY A 324 5.90 19.84 5.85
CA GLY A 324 5.06 20.47 6.89
C GLY A 324 3.61 19.98 6.93
N LYS A 325 3.23 19.01 6.08
CA LYS A 325 1.97 18.25 6.22
C LYS A 325 2.25 16.91 6.86
N SER A 326 1.31 16.41 7.65
CA SER A 326 1.46 15.13 8.35
C SER A 326 1.14 13.93 7.46
N SER A 327 0.23 14.06 6.50
CA SER A 327 -0.24 12.96 5.67
C SER A 327 0.33 13.00 4.25
N LEU A 328 0.53 11.81 3.66
CA LEU A 328 0.90 11.65 2.26
C LEU A 328 -0.37 11.52 1.39
N ALA A 329 -0.31 12.08 0.20
CA ALA A 329 -1.34 11.89 -0.82
C ALA A 329 -1.00 10.66 -1.68
N VAL A 330 -1.91 9.69 -1.74
CA VAL A 330 -1.78 8.46 -2.54
C VAL A 330 -2.79 8.49 -3.68
N VAL A 331 -2.34 8.32 -4.92
CA VAL A 331 -3.17 8.44 -6.13
C VAL A 331 -2.88 7.28 -7.08
N ASP A 332 -3.90 6.48 -7.38
CA ASP A 332 -3.79 5.41 -8.34
C ASP A 332 -4.11 5.87 -9.76
N SER A 333 -3.42 5.28 -10.73
CA SER A 333 -3.69 5.46 -12.15
C SER A 333 -3.56 4.12 -12.87
N ASN A 334 -4.54 3.80 -13.71
CA ASN A 334 -4.48 2.58 -14.52
C ASN A 334 -3.59 2.76 -15.76
N LEU A 335 -3.33 1.67 -16.50
CA LEU A 335 -2.51 1.66 -17.71
C LEU A 335 -3.30 1.88 -19.01
N SER A 336 -4.60 2.17 -18.94
CA SER A 336 -5.43 2.44 -20.13
C SER A 336 -5.27 3.85 -20.67
#